data_685d72f24df55e6a1ee41295b19d744e
#
_entry.id   685d72f24df55e6a1ee41295b19d744e
#
_cell.length_a   1.000
_cell.length_b   1.000
_cell.length_c   1.000
_cell.angle_alpha   90.00
_cell.angle_beta   90.00
_cell.angle_gamma   90.00
#
_symmetry.space_group_name_H-M   'P 1'
#
loop_
_entity.id
_entity.type
_entity.pdbx_description
1 polymer ?
#
loop_
_entity_poly.entity_id
_entity_poly.type
_entity_poly.pdbx_seq_one_letter_code
_entity_poly.pdbx_strand_id
1 'polypeptide(L)'
;LINSFTKVYAIPGLRLGILYTEDKELLKELALVAPTWVANTLALLAGEAALEHEKDYESLPDYVSKERAYLSQKLQGLGFRVYKSYANYLLFYCDNIKDLYSKLLTKNIIIRKCETIKGLLENHYRIAVRTHEENEYFIKSLKELVKEIK
;
A
#
# COMPACT_ATOMS: atom_id res chain seq x y z
N LEU A 1 9.81 -7.09 17.46
CA LEU A 1 8.66 -6.99 16.54
C LEU A 1 8.19 -5.54 16.50
N ILE A 2 8.00 -5.01 15.29
CA ILE A 2 7.35 -3.70 15.07
C ILE A 2 6.15 -3.96 14.18
N ASN A 3 4.98 -3.48 14.58
CA ASN A 3 3.76 -3.62 13.81
C ASN A 3 2.96 -2.32 13.77
N SER A 4 2.20 -2.11 12.69
CA SER A 4 1.37 -0.93 12.49
C SER A 4 -0.09 -1.34 12.31
N PHE A 5 -0.96 -0.81 13.12
CA PHE A 5 -2.40 -0.99 13.04
C PHE A 5 -3.03 -0.24 11.86
N THR A 6 -2.33 0.75 11.32
CA THR A 6 -2.88 1.69 10.34
C THR A 6 -3.32 1.05 9.02
N LYS A 7 -2.73 -0.09 8.64
CA LYS A 7 -3.02 -0.74 7.35
C LYS A 7 -4.02 -1.88 7.50
N VAL A 8 -3.71 -2.84 8.38
CA VAL A 8 -4.54 -4.04 8.56
C VAL A 8 -5.95 -3.66 9.02
N TYR A 9 -6.05 -2.76 10.00
CA TYR A 9 -7.34 -2.37 10.58
C TYR A 9 -7.92 -1.08 9.98
N ALA A 10 -7.35 -0.57 8.89
CA ALA A 10 -7.83 0.61 8.16
C ALA A 10 -8.01 1.89 9.05
N ILE A 11 -7.15 2.08 10.04
CA ILE A 11 -7.18 3.23 10.97
C ILE A 11 -5.97 4.17 10.79
N PRO A 12 -5.65 4.65 9.58
CA PRO A 12 -4.43 5.42 9.33
C PRO A 12 -4.42 6.78 10.05
N GLY A 13 -5.59 7.37 10.31
CA GLY A 13 -5.72 8.67 10.99
C GLY A 13 -5.38 8.61 12.47
N LEU A 14 -5.52 7.48 13.14
CA LEU A 14 -5.30 7.32 14.58
C LEU A 14 -3.82 7.16 14.96
N ARG A 15 -2.95 6.87 14.01
CA ARG A 15 -1.48 6.80 14.21
C ARG A 15 -1.03 5.79 15.27
N LEU A 16 -1.60 4.56 15.25
CA LEU A 16 -1.27 3.50 16.20
C LEU A 16 -0.28 2.49 15.60
N GLY A 17 0.69 2.12 16.40
CA GLY A 17 1.64 1.05 16.14
C GLY A 17 2.16 0.50 17.46
N ILE A 18 2.74 -0.68 17.42
CA ILE A 18 3.36 -1.34 18.58
C ILE A 18 4.81 -1.72 18.28
N LEU A 19 5.61 -1.66 19.32
CA LEU A 19 6.92 -2.28 19.38
C LEU A 19 6.92 -3.30 20.51
N TYR A 20 7.32 -4.52 20.22
CA TYR A 20 7.50 -5.57 21.20
C TYR A 20 8.96 -6.04 21.18
N THR A 21 9.57 -6.13 22.35
CA THR A 21 10.90 -6.69 22.54
C THR A 21 11.04 -7.26 23.95
N GLU A 22 11.85 -8.31 24.12
CA GLU A 22 12.22 -8.86 25.41
C GLU A 22 13.43 -8.14 26.02
N ASP A 23 14.10 -7.31 25.23
CA ASP A 23 15.24 -6.51 25.66
C ASP A 23 14.79 -5.33 26.53
N LYS A 24 14.93 -5.48 27.84
CA LYS A 24 14.52 -4.49 28.84
C LYS A 24 15.36 -3.24 28.83
N GLU A 25 16.64 -3.33 28.45
CA GLU A 25 17.53 -2.15 28.35
C GLU A 25 17.12 -1.30 27.15
N LEU A 26 16.86 -1.92 25.99
CA LEU A 26 16.30 -1.22 24.83
C LEU A 26 14.98 -0.53 25.16
N LEU A 27 14.08 -1.17 25.91
CA LEU A 27 12.81 -0.54 26.32
C LEU A 27 13.04 0.69 27.19
N LYS A 28 14.02 0.66 28.12
CA LYS A 28 14.37 1.81 28.94
C LYS A 28 14.93 2.95 28.10
N GLU A 29 15.84 2.65 27.18
CA GLU A 29 16.41 3.67 26.28
C GLU A 29 15.35 4.32 25.40
N LEU A 30 14.46 3.51 24.83
CA LEU A 30 13.33 4.01 24.03
C LEU A 30 12.38 4.90 24.85
N ALA A 31 12.10 4.54 26.11
CA ALA A 31 11.26 5.34 26.99
C ALA A 31 11.87 6.71 27.30
N LEU A 32 13.20 6.83 27.37
CA LEU A 32 13.90 8.11 27.59
C LEU A 32 13.78 9.09 26.43
N VAL A 33 13.68 8.57 25.19
CA VAL A 33 13.62 9.40 23.97
C VAL A 33 12.20 9.52 23.40
N ALA A 34 11.27 8.70 23.90
CA ALA A 34 9.88 8.74 23.43
C ALA A 34 9.17 10.03 23.89
N PRO A 35 8.26 10.58 23.10
CA PRO A 35 7.38 11.66 23.52
C PRO A 35 6.54 11.25 24.74
N THR A 36 6.20 12.19 25.62
CA THR A 36 5.41 11.92 26.83
C THR A 36 4.05 11.29 26.54
N TRP A 37 3.42 11.66 25.43
CA TRP A 37 2.12 11.16 25.01
C TRP A 37 2.24 10.46 23.65
N VAL A 38 2.65 9.18 23.65
CA VAL A 38 2.94 8.43 22.42
C VAL A 38 1.68 8.04 21.65
N ALA A 39 0.61 7.67 22.35
CA ALA A 39 -0.66 7.30 21.76
C ALA A 39 -1.82 8.10 22.37
N ASN A 40 -2.76 8.53 21.53
CA ASN A 40 -3.98 9.16 22.00
C ASN A 40 -5.02 8.14 22.43
N THR A 41 -5.96 8.54 23.28
CA THR A 41 -6.99 7.64 23.86
C THR A 41 -7.83 6.97 22.79
N LEU A 42 -8.22 7.66 21.72
CA LEU A 42 -9.01 7.06 20.64
C LEU A 42 -8.22 5.97 19.89
N ALA A 43 -6.91 6.18 19.71
CA ALA A 43 -6.05 5.18 19.11
C ALA A 43 -5.97 3.92 19.96
N LEU A 44 -5.86 4.06 21.28
CA LEU A 44 -5.82 2.91 22.21
C LEU A 44 -7.14 2.12 22.18
N LEU A 45 -8.27 2.81 22.32
CA LEU A 45 -9.59 2.17 22.23
C LEU A 45 -9.83 1.46 20.91
N ALA A 46 -9.45 2.10 19.80
CA ALA A 46 -9.56 1.48 18.48
C ALA A 46 -8.61 0.28 18.31
N GLY A 47 -7.43 0.34 18.94
CA GLY A 47 -6.49 -0.78 18.96
C GLY A 47 -7.02 -1.98 19.73
N GLU A 48 -7.62 -1.77 20.90
CA GLU A 48 -8.28 -2.82 21.68
C GLU A 48 -9.41 -3.47 20.88
N ALA A 49 -10.33 -2.67 20.34
CA ALA A 49 -11.41 -3.17 19.50
C ALA A 49 -10.89 -3.94 18.26
N ALA A 50 -9.81 -3.47 17.63
CA ALA A 50 -9.20 -4.16 16.49
C ALA A 50 -8.65 -5.54 16.86
N LEU A 51 -8.06 -5.68 18.04
CA LEU A 51 -7.55 -6.97 18.54
C LEU A 51 -8.67 -7.95 18.91
N GLU A 52 -9.79 -7.47 19.43
CA GLU A 52 -10.98 -8.31 19.68
C GLU A 52 -11.53 -8.92 18.38
N HIS A 53 -11.32 -8.24 17.24
CA HIS A 53 -11.75 -8.66 15.92
C HIS A 53 -10.61 -9.20 15.03
N GLU A 54 -9.48 -9.62 15.62
CA GLU A 54 -8.31 -10.07 14.87
C GLU A 54 -8.62 -11.18 13.84
N LYS A 55 -9.52 -12.11 14.20
CA LYS A 55 -9.93 -13.23 13.34
C LYS A 55 -10.58 -12.78 12.03
N ASP A 56 -11.24 -11.64 12.01
CA ASP A 56 -11.89 -11.11 10.81
C ASP A 56 -10.87 -10.70 9.75
N TYR A 57 -9.59 -10.53 10.14
CA TYR A 57 -8.50 -10.09 9.28
C TYR A 57 -7.49 -11.20 8.93
N GLU A 58 -7.66 -12.42 9.44
CA GLU A 58 -6.72 -13.54 9.22
C GLU A 58 -6.52 -13.86 7.73
N SER A 59 -7.58 -13.75 6.91
CA SER A 59 -7.53 -14.03 5.48
C SER A 59 -6.97 -12.86 4.62
N LEU A 60 -6.81 -11.69 5.21
CA LEU A 60 -6.41 -10.48 4.47
C LEU A 60 -5.02 -10.58 3.82
N PRO A 61 -3.98 -11.14 4.47
CA PRO A 61 -2.66 -11.30 3.85
C PRO A 61 -2.70 -12.16 2.59
N ASP A 62 -3.46 -13.26 2.61
CA ASP A 62 -3.61 -14.17 1.47
C ASP A 62 -4.37 -13.50 0.34
N TYR A 63 -5.46 -12.81 0.66
CA TYR A 63 -6.21 -12.02 -0.31
C TYR A 63 -5.32 -10.98 -1.00
N VAL A 64 -4.61 -10.16 -0.22
CA VAL A 64 -3.69 -9.15 -0.76
C VAL A 64 -2.58 -9.79 -1.60
N SER A 65 -2.07 -10.95 -1.20
CA SER A 65 -1.04 -11.67 -1.96
C SER A 65 -1.55 -12.14 -3.32
N LYS A 66 -2.77 -12.70 -3.39
CA LYS A 66 -3.43 -13.13 -4.63
C LYS A 66 -3.69 -11.94 -5.57
N GLU A 67 -4.27 -10.87 -5.05
CA GLU A 67 -4.57 -9.67 -5.85
C GLU A 67 -3.31 -8.95 -6.32
N ARG A 68 -2.25 -8.92 -5.50
CA ARG A 68 -0.94 -8.40 -5.89
C ARG A 68 -0.33 -9.21 -7.05
N ALA A 69 -0.41 -10.53 -6.98
CA ALA A 69 0.07 -11.41 -8.05
C ALA A 69 -0.74 -11.20 -9.35
N TYR A 70 -2.06 -11.12 -9.24
CA TYR A 70 -2.96 -10.79 -10.34
C TYR A 70 -2.57 -9.48 -11.04
N LEU A 71 -2.47 -8.38 -10.26
CA LEU A 71 -2.09 -7.08 -10.79
C LEU A 71 -0.70 -7.10 -11.45
N SER A 72 0.28 -7.76 -10.80
CA SER A 72 1.64 -7.88 -11.33
C SER A 72 1.64 -8.58 -12.70
N GLN A 73 0.95 -9.71 -12.81
CA GLN A 73 0.83 -10.46 -14.06
C GLN A 73 0.15 -9.64 -15.17
N LYS A 74 -0.95 -8.95 -14.85
CA LYS A 74 -1.69 -8.15 -15.82
C LYS A 74 -0.89 -6.95 -16.32
N LEU A 75 -0.19 -6.25 -15.44
CA LEU A 75 0.69 -5.14 -15.78
C LEU A 75 1.86 -5.60 -16.67
N GLN A 76 2.51 -6.72 -16.33
CA GLN A 76 3.57 -7.31 -17.16
C GLN A 76 3.04 -7.71 -18.55
N GLY A 77 1.84 -8.28 -18.62
CA GLY A 77 1.17 -8.62 -19.88
C GLY A 77 0.84 -7.41 -20.76
N LEU A 78 0.79 -6.20 -20.18
CA LEU A 78 0.63 -4.93 -20.91
C LEU A 78 1.98 -4.29 -21.31
N GLY A 79 3.10 -4.96 -20.99
CA GLY A 79 4.45 -4.51 -21.31
C GLY A 79 5.07 -3.58 -20.27
N PHE A 80 4.45 -3.42 -19.09
CA PHE A 80 5.01 -2.59 -18.03
C PHE A 80 6.05 -3.37 -17.22
N ARG A 81 7.11 -2.69 -16.79
CA ARG A 81 8.09 -3.25 -15.86
C ARG A 81 7.53 -3.16 -14.44
N VAL A 82 7.28 -4.29 -13.81
CA VAL A 82 6.77 -4.37 -12.44
C VAL A 82 7.88 -4.82 -11.51
N TYR A 83 8.03 -4.13 -10.38
CA TYR A 83 9.02 -4.46 -9.36
C TYR A 83 8.44 -5.42 -8.34
N LYS A 84 9.27 -6.32 -7.83
CA LYS A 84 8.87 -7.30 -6.80
C LYS A 84 8.38 -6.57 -5.55
N SER A 85 7.24 -6.98 -5.03
CA SER A 85 6.63 -6.40 -3.83
C SER A 85 6.10 -7.47 -2.90
N TYR A 86 6.19 -7.22 -1.61
CA TYR A 86 5.56 -7.98 -0.53
C TYR A 86 4.54 -7.13 0.24
N ALA A 87 4.38 -5.87 -0.16
CA ALA A 87 3.47 -4.91 0.45
C ALA A 87 2.06 -4.96 -0.20
N ASN A 88 1.15 -4.16 0.34
CA ASN A 88 -0.18 -3.94 -0.21
C ASN A 88 -0.19 -2.92 -1.36
N TYR A 89 0.92 -2.78 -2.07
CA TYR A 89 1.05 -1.94 -3.26
C TYR A 89 2.10 -2.51 -4.23
N LEU A 90 2.03 -2.08 -5.47
CA LEU A 90 3.03 -2.36 -6.51
C LEU A 90 3.68 -1.07 -6.99
N LEU A 91 5.00 -1.15 -7.26
CA LEU A 91 5.74 -0.17 -8.03
C LEU A 91 5.88 -0.70 -9.45
N PHE A 92 5.61 0.14 -10.45
CA PHE A 92 5.80 -0.20 -11.84
C PHE A 92 6.32 1.00 -12.64
N TYR A 93 6.96 0.71 -13.77
CA TYR A 93 7.47 1.68 -14.72
C TYR A 93 6.70 1.55 -16.03
N CYS A 94 6.33 2.70 -16.61
CA CYS A 94 5.56 2.80 -17.85
C CYS A 94 6.06 3.99 -18.65
N ASP A 95 6.79 3.74 -19.73
CA ASP A 95 7.31 4.76 -20.66
C ASP A 95 6.52 4.86 -21.97
N ASN A 96 5.71 3.88 -22.25
CA ASN A 96 4.94 3.78 -23.49
C ASN A 96 3.62 4.59 -23.48
N ILE A 97 3.18 5.08 -22.32
CA ILE A 97 1.99 5.94 -22.21
C ILE A 97 2.40 7.30 -21.66
N LYS A 98 2.46 8.30 -22.54
CA LYS A 98 2.76 9.67 -22.12
C LYS A 98 1.67 10.17 -21.16
N ASP A 99 2.10 10.72 -20.01
CA ASP A 99 1.25 11.27 -18.96
C ASP A 99 0.14 10.31 -18.49
N LEU A 100 0.57 9.08 -18.15
CA LEU A 100 -0.32 8.03 -17.65
C LEU A 100 -1.19 8.51 -16.48
N TYR A 101 -0.63 9.33 -15.58
CA TYR A 101 -1.35 9.83 -14.41
C TYR A 101 -2.61 10.62 -14.81
N SER A 102 -2.47 11.63 -15.68
CA SER A 102 -3.59 12.47 -16.10
C SER A 102 -4.63 11.68 -16.89
N LYS A 103 -4.21 10.73 -17.72
CA LYS A 103 -5.12 9.87 -18.47
C LYS A 103 -5.93 8.94 -17.55
N LEU A 104 -5.32 8.38 -16.50
CA LEU A 104 -6.04 7.59 -15.52
C LEU A 104 -6.96 8.44 -14.65
N LEU A 105 -6.57 9.69 -14.36
CA LEU A 105 -7.39 10.62 -13.59
C LEU A 105 -8.71 10.92 -14.30
N THR A 106 -8.73 11.03 -15.66
CA THR A 106 -9.99 11.19 -16.42
C THR A 106 -10.91 9.98 -16.32
N LYS A 107 -10.39 8.83 -15.89
CA LYS A 107 -11.13 7.59 -15.62
C LYS A 107 -11.42 7.40 -14.12
N ASN A 108 -11.29 8.45 -13.31
CA ASN A 108 -11.45 8.43 -11.84
C ASN A 108 -10.48 7.47 -11.12
N ILE A 109 -9.32 7.22 -11.70
CA ILE A 109 -8.29 6.37 -11.12
C ILE A 109 -7.09 7.23 -10.72
N ILE A 110 -6.76 7.20 -9.42
CA ILE A 110 -5.62 7.92 -8.86
C ILE A 110 -4.49 6.93 -8.59
N ILE A 111 -3.35 7.15 -9.23
CA ILE A 111 -2.10 6.46 -8.96
C ILE A 111 -1.09 7.43 -8.36
N ARG A 112 -0.05 6.94 -7.68
CA ARG A 112 0.99 7.81 -7.14
C ARG A 112 2.14 7.94 -8.12
N LYS A 113 2.49 9.16 -8.51
CA LYS A 113 3.78 9.47 -9.15
C LYS A 113 4.91 9.29 -8.13
N CYS A 114 6.02 8.68 -8.54
CA CYS A 114 7.15 8.37 -7.67
C CYS A 114 8.41 9.20 -7.96
N GLU A 115 8.33 10.20 -8.82
CA GLU A 115 9.42 11.09 -9.21
C GLU A 115 10.09 11.85 -8.04
N THR A 116 9.37 12.06 -6.94
CA THR A 116 9.89 12.68 -5.72
C THR A 116 10.69 11.71 -4.83
N ILE A 117 10.73 10.43 -5.17
CA ILE A 117 11.44 9.42 -4.40
C ILE A 117 12.86 9.30 -4.96
N LYS A 118 13.86 9.52 -4.11
CA LYS A 118 15.28 9.42 -4.51
C LYS A 118 15.57 8.06 -5.13
N GLY A 119 16.14 8.07 -6.34
CA GLY A 119 16.48 6.86 -7.11
C GLY A 119 15.37 6.37 -8.05
N LEU A 120 14.19 6.97 -8.04
CA LEU A 120 13.16 6.73 -9.04
C LEU A 120 13.10 7.91 -10.03
N LEU A 121 13.02 7.58 -11.30
CA LEU A 121 12.89 8.54 -12.38
C LEU A 121 11.41 8.80 -12.70
N GLU A 122 11.16 9.72 -13.64
CA GLU A 122 9.85 9.88 -14.26
C GLU A 122 9.29 8.54 -14.75
N ASN A 123 7.98 8.46 -14.91
CA ASN A 123 7.27 7.25 -15.34
C ASN A 123 7.29 6.07 -14.37
N HIS A 124 7.78 6.28 -13.13
CA HIS A 124 7.56 5.33 -12.04
C HIS A 124 6.26 5.67 -11.29
N TYR A 125 5.41 4.68 -11.16
CA TYR A 125 4.11 4.81 -10.53
C TYR A 125 3.91 3.75 -9.47
N ARG A 126 3.17 4.11 -8.42
CA ARG A 126 2.75 3.19 -7.37
C ARG A 126 1.24 3.10 -7.32
N ILE A 127 0.73 1.87 -7.26
CA ILE A 127 -0.70 1.58 -7.06
C ILE A 127 -0.89 0.75 -5.81
N ALA A 128 -2.01 0.95 -5.11
CA ALA A 128 -2.44 0.07 -4.03
C ALA A 128 -3.05 -1.21 -4.60
N VAL A 129 -2.89 -2.31 -3.88
CA VAL A 129 -3.67 -3.52 -4.08
C VAL A 129 -5.04 -3.27 -3.45
N ARG A 130 -6.10 -3.37 -4.26
CA ARG A 130 -7.47 -3.06 -3.89
C ARG A 130 -8.35 -4.31 -3.98
N THR A 131 -9.67 -4.12 -3.96
CA THR A 131 -10.61 -5.22 -4.24
C THR A 131 -10.42 -5.73 -5.67
N HIS A 132 -10.86 -6.96 -5.92
CA HIS A 132 -10.73 -7.56 -7.26
C HIS A 132 -11.41 -6.71 -8.33
N GLU A 133 -12.61 -6.21 -8.07
CA GLU A 133 -13.36 -5.37 -8.98
C GLU A 133 -12.62 -4.05 -9.31
N GLU A 134 -12.06 -3.39 -8.32
CA GLU A 134 -11.29 -2.16 -8.52
C GLU A 134 -9.99 -2.44 -9.30
N ASN A 135 -9.33 -3.55 -9.01
CA ASN A 135 -8.14 -4.00 -9.72
C ASN A 135 -8.45 -4.33 -11.19
N GLU A 136 -9.57 -5.00 -11.46
CA GLU A 136 -10.03 -5.28 -12.83
C GLU A 136 -10.36 -3.98 -13.59
N TYR A 137 -11.05 -3.05 -12.94
CA TYR A 137 -11.37 -1.75 -13.53
C TYR A 137 -10.09 -0.98 -13.93
N PHE A 138 -9.09 -0.98 -13.04
CA PHE A 138 -7.79 -0.38 -13.33
C PHE A 138 -7.11 -1.04 -14.54
N ILE A 139 -7.05 -2.36 -14.58
CA ILE A 139 -6.44 -3.11 -15.70
C ILE A 139 -7.21 -2.89 -17.01
N LYS A 140 -8.53 -2.86 -16.96
CA LYS A 140 -9.37 -2.55 -18.14
C LYS A 140 -9.06 -1.16 -18.69
N SER A 141 -9.00 -0.17 -17.81
CA SER A 141 -8.67 1.22 -18.17
C SER A 141 -7.28 1.34 -18.78
N LEU A 142 -6.28 0.63 -18.26
CA LEU A 142 -4.94 0.57 -18.85
C LEU A 142 -4.93 -0.08 -20.25
N LYS A 143 -5.70 -1.17 -20.44
CA LYS A 143 -5.80 -1.83 -21.76
C LYS A 143 -6.37 -0.90 -22.81
N GLU A 144 -7.36 -0.07 -22.46
CA GLU A 144 -7.93 0.93 -23.36
C GLU A 144 -6.84 1.95 -23.76
N LEU A 145 -6.11 2.51 -22.78
CA LEU A 145 -5.05 3.48 -23.04
C LEU A 145 -3.89 2.90 -23.88
N VAL A 146 -3.53 1.63 -23.68
CA VAL A 146 -2.50 0.96 -24.52
C VAL A 146 -2.98 0.76 -25.95
N LYS A 147 -4.29 0.55 -26.18
CA LYS A 147 -4.85 0.43 -27.54
C LYS A 147 -4.89 1.76 -28.29
N GLU A 148 -5.08 2.87 -27.59
CA GLU A 148 -5.10 4.22 -28.17
C GLU A 148 -3.73 4.67 -28.72
N ILE A 149 -2.64 3.97 -28.35
CA ILE A 149 -1.26 4.32 -28.73
C ILE A 149 -0.74 3.48 -29.91
N LYS A 150 -1.41 2.34 -30.15
CA LYS A 150 -1.13 1.50 -31.33
C LYS A 150 -1.89 1.97 -32.55
#